data_fb85d6fc60148abefa8c8a1f28ee8b44
#
_entry.id   fb85d6fc60148abefa8c8a1f28ee8b44
#
_cell.length_a   1.000
_cell.length_b   1.000
_cell.length_c   1.000
_cell.angle_alpha   90.00
_cell.angle_beta   90.00
_cell.angle_gamma   90.00
#
_symmetry.space_group_name_H-M   'P 1'
#
loop_
_entity.id
_entity.type
_entity.pdbx_description
1 polymer ?
#
loop_
_entity_poly.entity_id
_entity_poly.type
_entity_poly.pdbx_seq_one_letter_code
_entity_poly.pdbx_strand_id
1 'polypeptide(L)' 'MYQVIIVEDDPMVAEIDKQYVEHNSKMAIAGIFQNGQEALDFVRTHPVDLIMLDYYMPVMDGRTFLVKLRAEG' A
#
# COMPACT_ATOMS: atom_id res chain seq x y z
N MET A 1 -4.72 -15.94 5.08
CA MET A 1 -4.98 -14.53 5.38
C MET A 1 -4.33 -13.66 4.31
N TYR A 2 -5.07 -12.70 3.77
CA TYR A 2 -4.54 -11.81 2.73
C TYR A 2 -3.61 -10.78 3.33
N GLN A 3 -2.45 -10.60 2.71
CA GLN A 3 -1.46 -9.62 3.13
C GLN A 3 -1.76 -8.30 2.42
N VAL A 4 -2.06 -7.26 3.19
CA VAL A 4 -2.48 -5.95 2.69
C VAL A 4 -1.44 -4.90 3.03
N ILE A 5 -1.09 -4.07 2.06
CA ILE A 5 -0.32 -2.85 2.35
C ILE A 5 -1.18 -1.62 2.08
N ILE A 6 -0.91 -0.57 2.83
CA ILE A 6 -1.57 0.73 2.69
C ILE A 6 -0.51 1.72 2.23
N VAL A 7 -0.81 2.47 1.17
CA VAL A 7 0.09 3.49 0.63
C VAL A 7 -0.66 4.82 0.69
N GLU A 8 -0.37 5.62 1.71
CA GLU A 8 -1.08 6.85 2.01
C GLU A 8 -0.17 7.83 2.75
N ASP A 9 -0.09 9.07 2.26
CA ASP A 9 0.76 10.09 2.87
C ASP A 9 0.11 10.78 4.08
N ASP A 10 -1.23 10.77 4.17
CA ASP A 10 -1.95 11.35 5.30
C ASP A 10 -2.08 10.30 6.42
N PRO A 11 -1.45 10.53 7.59
CA PRO A 11 -1.50 9.54 8.67
C PRO A 11 -2.90 9.30 9.24
N MET A 12 -3.81 10.28 9.16
CA MET A 12 -5.19 10.08 9.61
C MET A 12 -5.94 9.15 8.67
N VAL A 13 -5.77 9.33 7.37
CA VAL A 13 -6.40 8.46 6.38
C VAL A 13 -5.81 7.06 6.44
N ALA A 14 -4.51 6.96 6.60
CA ALA A 14 -3.84 5.66 6.76
C ALA A 14 -4.37 4.89 7.97
N GLU A 15 -4.62 5.59 9.08
CA GLU A 15 -5.18 4.96 10.28
C GLU A 15 -6.61 4.45 10.05
N ILE A 16 -7.43 5.20 9.31
CA ILE A 16 -8.78 4.77 8.97
C ILE A 16 -8.73 3.51 8.09
N ASP A 17 -7.86 3.49 7.11
CA ASP A 17 -7.68 2.33 6.24
C ASP A 17 -7.19 1.12 7.03
N LYS A 18 -6.26 1.34 7.95
CA LYS A 18 -5.76 0.28 8.82
C LYS A 18 -6.88 -0.34 9.66
N GLN A 19 -7.72 0.49 10.26
CA GLN A 19 -8.86 0.00 11.05
C GLN A 19 -9.83 -0.81 10.19
N TYR A 20 -10.09 -0.35 8.97
CA TYR A 20 -10.94 -1.09 8.04
C TYR A 20 -10.39 -2.49 7.78
N VAL A 21 -9.10 -2.59 7.51
CA VAL A 21 -8.44 -3.87 7.24
C VAL A 21 -8.48 -4.77 8.49
N GLU A 22 -8.20 -4.20 9.65
CA GLU A 22 -8.14 -4.97 10.90
C GLU A 22 -9.50 -5.52 11.32
N HIS A 23 -10.60 -4.91 10.88
CA HIS A 23 -11.94 -5.43 11.13
C HIS A 23 -12.29 -6.64 10.26
N ASN A 24 -11.49 -6.93 9.25
CA ASN A 24 -11.72 -8.07 8.38
C ASN A 24 -10.81 -9.22 8.79
N SER A 25 -11.41 -10.31 9.26
CA SER A 25 -10.66 -11.48 9.77
C SER A 25 -9.82 -12.19 8.73
N LYS A 26 -10.05 -11.91 7.45
CA LYS A 26 -9.32 -12.54 6.33
C LYS A 26 -8.13 -11.70 5.86
N MET A 27 -7.94 -10.51 6.42
CA MET A 27 -6.90 -9.58 6.03
C MET A 27 -5.95 -9.29 7.17
N ALA A 28 -4.68 -9.05 6.84
CA ALA A 28 -3.68 -8.61 7.80
C ALA A 28 -2.85 -7.49 7.18
N ILE A 29 -2.47 -6.51 7.99
CA ILE A 29 -1.60 -5.42 7.55
C ILE A 29 -0.16 -5.94 7.46
N ALA A 30 0.39 -5.92 6.24
CA ALA A 30 1.79 -6.26 6.02
C ALA A 30 2.70 -5.04 6.12
N GLY A 31 2.17 -3.85 5.81
CA GLY A 31 2.93 -2.61 5.92
C GLY A 31 2.09 -1.39 5.60
N ILE A 32 2.54 -0.23 6.09
CA ILE A 32 1.93 1.07 5.81
C ILE A 32 3.05 1.99 5.35
N PHE A 33 2.88 2.61 4.19
CA PHE A 33 3.90 3.43 3.55
C PHE A 33 3.37 4.80 3.22
N GLN A 34 4.23 5.82 3.32
CA GLN A 34 3.84 7.21 3.09
C GLN A 34 3.96 7.62 1.62
N ASN A 35 4.64 6.83 0.81
CA ASN A 35 4.81 7.14 -0.60
C ASN A 35 4.97 5.85 -1.42
N GLY A 36 4.84 6.00 -2.74
CA GLY A 36 4.88 4.86 -3.64
C GLY A 36 6.26 4.21 -3.76
N GLN A 37 7.34 4.98 -3.56
CA GLN A 37 8.69 4.41 -3.67
C GLN A 37 8.96 3.39 -2.57
N GLU A 38 8.59 3.73 -1.32
CA GLU A 38 8.76 2.81 -0.20
C GLU A 38 7.91 1.55 -0.38
N ALA A 39 6.67 1.71 -0.87
CA ALA A 39 5.80 0.57 -1.13
C ALA A 39 6.35 -0.32 -2.25
N LEU A 40 6.88 0.29 -3.30
CA LEU A 40 7.46 -0.45 -4.41
C LEU A 40 8.66 -1.28 -3.96
N ASP A 41 9.52 -0.70 -3.13
CA ASP A 41 10.66 -1.41 -2.56
C ASP A 41 10.20 -2.62 -1.73
N PHE A 42 9.14 -2.44 -0.96
CA PHE A 42 8.60 -3.51 -0.13
C PHE A 42 8.04 -4.67 -0.97
N VAL A 43 7.24 -4.37 -2.01
CA VAL A 43 6.61 -5.44 -2.80
C VAL A 43 7.60 -6.24 -3.63
N ARG A 44 8.80 -5.71 -3.86
CA ARG A 44 9.85 -6.43 -4.57
C ARG A 44 10.37 -7.62 -3.77
N THR A 45 10.25 -7.58 -2.44
CA THR A 45 10.85 -8.58 -1.54
C THR A 45 9.84 -9.28 -0.65
N HIS A 46 8.57 -8.87 -0.65
CA HIS A 46 7.54 -9.42 0.23
C HIS A 46 6.28 -9.76 -0.54
N PRO A 47 5.60 -10.86 -0.22
CA PRO A 47 4.32 -11.19 -0.87
C PRO A 47 3.22 -10.23 -0.40
N VAL A 48 2.46 -9.69 -1.34
CA VAL A 48 1.36 -8.77 -1.08
C VAL A 48 0.18 -9.18 -1.94
N ASP A 49 -1.00 -9.29 -1.32
CA ASP A 49 -2.23 -9.69 -2.01
C ASP A 49 -3.07 -8.49 -2.44
N LEU A 50 -3.04 -7.41 -1.65
CA LEU A 50 -3.88 -6.23 -1.89
C LEU A 50 -3.14 -4.96 -1.51
N ILE A 51 -3.30 -3.93 -2.34
CA ILE A 51 -2.73 -2.60 -2.09
C ILE A 51 -3.86 -1.59 -2.03
N MET A 52 -3.97 -0.88 -0.88
CA MET A 52 -4.86 0.29 -0.74
C MET A 52 -4.03 1.52 -1.06
N LEU A 53 -4.37 2.22 -2.12
CA LEU A 53 -3.48 3.18 -2.76
C LEU A 53 -4.12 4.56 -2.90
N ASP A 54 -3.39 5.60 -2.45
CA ASP A 54 -3.68 6.99 -2.76
C ASP A 54 -2.94 7.40 -4.03
N TYR A 55 -3.64 8.06 -4.97
CA TYR A 55 -3.05 8.51 -6.23
C TYR A 55 -2.18 9.77 -6.13
N TYR A 56 -2.33 10.55 -5.05
CA TYR A 56 -1.72 11.88 -4.95
C TYR A 56 -0.68 11.95 -3.84
N MET A 57 0.38 11.15 -3.96
CA MET A 57 1.46 11.11 -2.98
C MET A 57 2.65 11.96 -3.44
N PRO A 58 3.42 12.55 -2.49
CA PRO A 58 4.44 13.55 -2.84
C PRO A 58 5.67 13.02 -3.57
N VAL A 59 6.10 11.80 -3.30
CA VAL A 59 7.34 11.25 -3.88
C VAL A 59 7.05 10.47 -5.16
N MET A 60 6.02 9.63 -5.10
CA MET A 60 5.59 8.85 -6.25
C MET A 60 4.08 8.69 -6.12
N ASP A 61 3.34 9.30 -7.05
CA ASP A 61 1.88 9.21 -7.00
C ASP A 61 1.41 7.78 -7.33
N GLY A 62 0.13 7.50 -7.04
CA GLY A 62 -0.42 6.18 -7.21
C GLY A 62 -0.38 5.69 -8.65
N ARG A 63 -0.54 6.60 -9.62
CA ARG A 63 -0.49 6.24 -11.03
C ARG A 63 0.90 5.80 -11.44
N THR A 64 1.94 6.53 -11.03
CA THR A 64 3.33 6.19 -11.30
C THR A 64 3.69 4.87 -10.63
N PHE A 65 3.25 4.67 -9.39
CA PHE A 65 3.45 3.43 -8.66
C PHE A 65 2.88 2.24 -9.43
N LEU A 66 1.64 2.35 -9.93
CA LEU A 66 0.99 1.26 -10.66
C LEU A 66 1.73 0.94 -11.96
N VAL A 67 2.19 1.96 -12.67
CA VAL A 67 2.96 1.76 -13.92
C VAL A 67 4.25 1.01 -13.63
N LYS A 68 4.99 1.41 -12.62
CA LYS A 68 6.24 0.75 -12.25
C LYS A 68 6.00 -0.67 -11.75
N LEU A 69 4.96 -0.88 -10.95
CA LEU A 69 4.63 -2.20 -10.44
C LEU A 69 4.33 -3.17 -11.58
N ARG A 70 3.57 -2.74 -12.58
CA ARG A 70 3.24 -3.56 -13.74
C ARG A 70 4.47 -3.88 -14.59
N ALA A 71 5.39 -2.93 -14.71
CA ALA A 71 6.61 -3.12 -15.47
C ALA A 71 7.53 -4.17 -14.84
N GLU A 72 7.44 -4.35 -13.52
CA GLU A 72 8.23 -5.35 -12.81
C GLU A 72 7.56 -6.72 -12.74
N GLY A 73 6.36 -6.82 -13.22
CA GLY A 73 5.62 -8.07 -13.23
C GLY A 73 4.77 -8.31 -12.04
#